data_e7f4b7efc03fed71a17e32c6b346f4d4
#
_entry.id   e7f4b7efc03fed71a17e32c6b346f4d4
#
_cell.length_a   1.000
_cell.length_b   1.000
_cell.length_c   1.000
_cell.angle_alpha   90.00
_cell.angle_beta   90.00
_cell.angle_gamma   90.00
#
_symmetry.space_group_name_H-M   'P 1'
#
loop_
_entity.id
_entity.type
_entity.pdbx_description
1 polymer ?
#
loop_
_entity_poly.entity_id
_entity_poly.type
_entity_poly.pdbx_seq_one_letter_code
_entity_poly.pdbx_strand_id
1 'polypeptide(L)'
;CIRDSMLTVREHFGKLKGLKLVYMGDARYNMGNSLMVACSKLGMHFVACTTKKYFPNAELVAQCEEYAKASGGSITLTEDVQEGTKDADVIYTDVWVSMGEPDEVWTERIHDLTPYKVTKDVMKNAGEKAIFLHCLPAFHDLKTKIGKEMGERFNLTDKEVTDEVFESEQS
;
A
#
# COMPACT_ATOMS: atom_id res chain seq x y z
N CYS A 1 10.58 8.13 1.30
CA CYS A 1 11.54 7.24 0.63
C CYS A 1 11.56 5.87 1.31
N ILE A 2 11.85 4.79 0.57
CA ILE A 2 11.83 3.39 1.07
C ILE A 2 12.66 3.22 2.34
N ARG A 3 13.86 3.80 2.38
CA ARG A 3 14.73 3.71 3.56
C ARG A 3 14.05 4.32 4.80
N ASP A 4 13.37 5.43 4.63
CA ASP A 4 12.69 6.12 5.72
C ASP A 4 11.49 5.27 6.20
N SER A 5 10.71 4.71 5.26
CA SER A 5 9.62 3.78 5.59
C SER A 5 10.12 2.56 6.38
N MET A 6 11.24 1.94 5.95
CA MET A 6 11.82 0.81 6.68
C MET A 6 12.38 1.22 8.04
N LEU A 7 12.89 2.46 8.17
CA LEU A 7 13.36 2.99 9.44
C LEU A 7 12.17 3.19 10.41
N THR A 8 11.09 3.82 9.95
CA THR A 8 9.86 4.01 10.74
C THR A 8 9.31 2.67 11.24
N VAL A 9 9.20 1.67 10.36
CA VAL A 9 8.74 0.32 10.74
C VAL A 9 9.66 -0.29 11.80
N ARG A 10 10.99 -0.16 11.64
CA ARG A 10 11.95 -0.68 12.60
C ARG A 10 11.90 0.04 13.95
N GLU A 11 11.73 1.35 13.95
CA GLU A 11 11.60 2.15 15.18
C GLU A 11 10.35 1.78 15.95
N HIS A 12 9.23 1.54 15.25
CA HIS A 12 7.97 1.15 15.87
C HIS A 12 7.99 -0.27 16.44
N PHE A 13 8.47 -1.24 15.67
CA PHE A 13 8.42 -2.68 16.03
C PHE A 13 9.72 -3.23 16.65
N GLY A 14 10.80 -2.46 16.66
CA GLY A 14 12.13 -2.89 17.12
C GLY A 14 12.85 -3.87 16.20
N LYS A 15 12.20 -4.32 15.12
CA LYS A 15 12.71 -5.30 14.16
C LYS A 15 12.10 -5.06 12.77
N LEU A 16 12.60 -5.77 11.76
CA LEU A 16 11.99 -5.86 10.42
C LEU A 16 11.66 -7.29 10.06
N LYS A 17 12.59 -8.22 10.32
CA LYS A 17 12.42 -9.62 9.96
C LYS A 17 11.15 -10.23 10.55
N GLY A 18 10.39 -10.92 9.71
CA GLY A 18 9.15 -11.60 10.06
C GLY A 18 7.92 -10.70 10.17
N LEU A 19 8.05 -9.38 9.94
CA LEU A 19 6.88 -8.49 9.85
C LEU A 19 6.18 -8.64 8.50
N LYS A 20 4.86 -8.49 8.49
CA LYS A 20 4.01 -8.51 7.30
C LYS A 20 3.66 -7.08 6.87
N LEU A 21 4.12 -6.69 5.68
CA LEU A 21 3.77 -5.44 5.04
C LEU A 21 2.83 -5.70 3.87
N VAL A 22 1.66 -5.07 3.90
CA VAL A 22 0.65 -5.14 2.84
C VAL A 22 0.63 -3.82 2.09
N TYR A 23 0.86 -3.87 0.79
CA TYR A 23 0.72 -2.73 -0.11
C TYR A 23 -0.63 -2.78 -0.80
N MET A 24 -1.42 -1.71 -0.66
CA MET A 24 -2.76 -1.57 -1.24
C MET A 24 -2.75 -0.44 -2.27
N GLY A 25 -3.06 -0.74 -3.53
CA GLY A 25 -3.04 0.22 -4.63
C GLY A 25 -2.37 -0.33 -5.89
N ASP A 26 -1.82 0.53 -6.74
CA ASP A 26 -1.11 0.10 -7.95
C ASP A 26 0.32 -0.32 -7.64
N ALA A 27 0.55 -1.62 -7.57
CA ALA A 27 1.84 -2.20 -7.21
C ALA A 27 2.84 -2.30 -8.37
N ARG A 28 2.50 -1.84 -9.58
CA ARG A 28 3.38 -1.92 -10.77
C ARG A 28 4.49 -0.88 -10.77
N TYR A 29 4.36 0.20 -10.00
CA TYR A 29 5.24 1.36 -10.04
C TYR A 29 6.23 1.41 -8.87
N ASN A 30 6.90 2.55 -8.73
CA ASN A 30 8.07 2.76 -7.88
C ASN A 30 7.91 2.25 -6.45
N MET A 31 6.80 2.63 -5.78
CA MET A 31 6.64 2.30 -4.36
C MET A 31 6.38 0.81 -4.16
N GLY A 32 5.42 0.23 -4.90
CA GLY A 32 5.13 -1.21 -4.80
C GLY A 32 6.36 -2.06 -5.08
N ASN A 33 7.05 -1.79 -6.20
CA ASN A 33 8.25 -2.51 -6.60
C ASN A 33 9.39 -2.37 -5.57
N SER A 34 9.65 -1.15 -5.10
CA SER A 34 10.75 -0.90 -4.16
C SER A 34 10.48 -1.47 -2.78
N LEU A 35 9.23 -1.42 -2.30
CA LEU A 35 8.82 -2.06 -1.04
C LEU A 35 8.94 -3.58 -1.13
N MET A 36 8.51 -4.18 -2.25
CA MET A 36 8.65 -5.62 -2.48
C MET A 36 10.12 -6.06 -2.44
N VAL A 37 11.01 -5.35 -3.13
CA VAL A 37 12.46 -5.63 -3.11
C VAL A 37 13.03 -5.45 -1.70
N ALA A 38 12.68 -4.39 -0.98
CA ALA A 38 13.17 -4.15 0.37
C ALA A 38 12.70 -5.25 1.33
N CYS A 39 11.40 -5.56 1.35
CA CYS A 39 10.84 -6.60 2.21
C CYS A 39 11.48 -7.97 1.94
N SER A 40 11.62 -8.34 0.66
CA SER A 40 12.22 -9.62 0.28
C SER A 40 13.65 -9.78 0.76
N LYS A 41 14.44 -8.69 0.75
CA LYS A 41 15.84 -8.72 1.24
C LYS A 41 15.95 -8.64 2.75
N LEU A 42 15.00 -8.03 3.43
CA LEU A 42 15.00 -7.84 4.88
C LEU A 42 14.30 -8.96 5.66
N GLY A 43 13.85 -10.01 4.96
CA GLY A 43 13.16 -11.15 5.59
C GLY A 43 11.76 -10.81 6.10
N MET A 44 11.11 -9.82 5.49
CA MET A 44 9.72 -9.46 5.73
C MET A 44 8.79 -10.23 4.79
N HIS A 45 7.52 -10.33 5.16
CA HIS A 45 6.46 -10.86 4.32
C HIS A 45 5.79 -9.71 3.57
N PHE A 46 5.96 -9.64 2.26
CA PHE A 46 5.31 -8.63 1.41
C PHE A 46 4.04 -9.18 0.77
N VAL A 47 2.96 -8.41 0.85
CA VAL A 47 1.69 -8.72 0.18
C VAL A 47 1.32 -7.56 -0.74
N ALA A 48 1.18 -7.80 -2.03
CA ALA A 48 0.51 -6.86 -2.93
C ALA A 48 -0.99 -7.23 -2.97
N CYS A 49 -1.79 -6.44 -2.28
CA CYS A 49 -3.25 -6.60 -2.19
C CYS A 49 -3.91 -5.60 -3.14
N THR A 50 -4.22 -6.07 -4.35
CA THR A 50 -4.79 -5.25 -5.43
C THR A 50 -5.35 -6.15 -6.52
N THR A 51 -6.00 -5.58 -7.55
CA THR A 51 -6.43 -6.36 -8.72
C THR A 51 -5.24 -6.87 -9.52
N LYS A 52 -5.38 -8.03 -10.16
CA LYS A 52 -4.34 -8.65 -11.03
C LYS A 52 -3.74 -7.70 -12.06
N LYS A 53 -4.55 -6.76 -12.56
CA LYS A 53 -4.14 -5.72 -13.51
C LYS A 53 -3.00 -4.84 -12.96
N TYR A 54 -2.92 -4.69 -11.65
CA TYR A 54 -1.97 -3.84 -10.95
C TYR A 54 -0.91 -4.61 -10.14
N PHE A 55 -0.77 -5.91 -10.38
CA PHE A 55 0.32 -6.69 -9.81
C PHE A 55 1.67 -6.27 -10.38
N PRO A 56 2.75 -6.38 -9.59
CA PRO A 56 4.11 -6.14 -10.07
C PRO A 56 4.48 -7.02 -11.26
N ASN A 57 5.51 -6.61 -12.00
CA ASN A 57 6.04 -7.41 -13.11
C ASN A 57 6.48 -8.79 -12.62
N ALA A 58 6.10 -9.85 -13.36
CA ALA A 58 6.34 -11.25 -13.00
C ALA A 58 7.84 -11.61 -12.86
N GLU A 59 8.70 -11.01 -13.68
CA GLU A 59 10.15 -11.23 -13.58
C GLU A 59 10.71 -10.66 -12.27
N LEU A 60 10.25 -9.47 -11.89
CA LEU A 60 10.64 -8.85 -10.63
C LEU A 60 10.09 -9.64 -9.42
N VAL A 61 8.86 -10.15 -9.51
CA VAL A 61 8.27 -11.01 -8.48
C VAL A 61 9.13 -12.26 -8.29
N ALA A 62 9.46 -12.98 -9.37
CA ALA A 62 10.31 -14.18 -9.31
C ALA A 62 11.68 -13.89 -8.69
N GLN A 63 12.31 -12.76 -9.04
CA GLN A 63 13.57 -12.35 -8.43
C GLN A 63 13.42 -12.05 -6.92
N CYS A 64 12.32 -11.40 -6.53
CA CYS A 64 12.03 -11.09 -5.11
C CYS A 64 11.71 -12.35 -4.31
N GLU A 65 11.07 -13.35 -4.91
CA GLU A 65 10.85 -14.66 -4.28
C GLU A 65 12.16 -15.36 -3.94
N GLU A 66 13.16 -15.30 -4.83
CA GLU A 66 14.51 -15.84 -4.54
C GLU A 66 15.19 -15.08 -3.39
N TYR A 67 15.09 -13.75 -3.34
CA TYR A 67 15.60 -12.97 -2.21
C TYR A 67 14.86 -13.32 -0.91
N ALA A 68 13.53 -13.48 -0.96
CA ALA A 68 12.71 -13.82 0.19
C ALA A 68 13.06 -15.22 0.75
N LYS A 69 13.26 -16.22 -0.13
CA LYS A 69 13.76 -17.55 0.27
C LYS A 69 15.07 -17.47 1.05
N ALA A 70 16.02 -16.66 0.55
CA ALA A 70 17.34 -16.51 1.19
C ALA A 70 17.27 -15.77 2.54
N SER A 71 16.37 -14.81 2.70
CA SER A 71 16.23 -13.97 3.90
C SER A 71 15.27 -14.53 4.95
N GLY A 72 14.36 -15.44 4.54
CA GLY A 72 13.29 -16.00 5.36
C GLY A 72 11.99 -15.19 5.32
N GLY A 73 11.80 -14.38 4.27
CA GLY A 73 10.54 -13.68 3.98
C GLY A 73 9.65 -14.43 3.00
N SER A 74 8.63 -13.74 2.49
CA SER A 74 7.75 -14.23 1.41
C SER A 74 7.17 -13.10 0.58
N ILE A 75 6.73 -13.43 -0.64
CA ILE A 75 5.97 -12.55 -1.53
C ILE A 75 4.62 -13.19 -1.78
N THR A 76 3.55 -12.43 -1.65
CA THR A 76 2.17 -12.86 -1.92
C THR A 76 1.47 -11.81 -2.78
N LEU A 77 0.73 -12.26 -3.78
CA LEU A 77 -0.13 -11.41 -4.61
C LEU A 77 -1.57 -11.89 -4.42
N THR A 78 -2.47 -11.01 -4.02
CA THR A 78 -3.87 -11.36 -3.78
C THR A 78 -4.82 -10.26 -4.19
N GLU A 79 -6.00 -10.65 -4.66
CA GLU A 79 -7.14 -9.75 -4.87
C GLU A 79 -8.09 -9.72 -3.67
N ASP A 80 -7.93 -10.63 -2.71
CA ASP A 80 -8.75 -10.70 -1.52
C ASP A 80 -8.20 -9.79 -0.40
N VAL A 81 -8.96 -8.73 -0.10
CA VAL A 81 -8.59 -7.73 0.91
C VAL A 81 -8.56 -8.35 2.31
N GLN A 82 -9.52 -9.23 2.63
CA GLN A 82 -9.60 -9.84 3.95
C GLN A 82 -8.43 -10.78 4.19
N GLU A 83 -8.10 -11.62 3.21
CA GLU A 83 -6.94 -12.52 3.27
C GLU A 83 -5.62 -11.73 3.29
N GLY A 84 -5.51 -10.76 2.40
CA GLY A 84 -4.29 -9.97 2.24
C GLY A 84 -3.91 -9.18 3.49
N THR A 85 -4.88 -8.52 4.11
CA THR A 85 -4.65 -7.61 5.25
C THR A 85 -4.71 -8.29 6.62
N LYS A 86 -5.18 -9.54 6.69
CA LYS A 86 -5.28 -10.28 7.96
C LYS A 86 -3.93 -10.36 8.66
N ASP A 87 -3.91 -9.98 9.95
CA ASP A 87 -2.74 -10.03 10.82
C ASP A 87 -1.50 -9.30 10.22
N ALA A 88 -1.73 -8.22 9.47
CA ALA A 88 -0.66 -7.39 8.93
C ALA A 88 -0.06 -6.49 10.02
N ASP A 89 1.26 -6.31 10.00
CA ASP A 89 1.93 -5.34 10.87
C ASP A 89 1.92 -3.92 10.27
N VAL A 90 2.02 -3.83 8.94
CA VAL A 90 2.06 -2.56 8.20
C VAL A 90 1.08 -2.60 7.04
N ILE A 91 0.17 -1.63 6.98
CA ILE A 91 -0.63 -1.31 5.79
C ILE A 91 -0.01 -0.11 5.12
N TYR A 92 0.36 -0.24 3.85
CA TYR A 92 0.99 0.81 3.06
C TYR A 92 0.16 1.14 1.82
N THR A 93 -0.02 2.41 1.52
CA THR A 93 -0.65 2.84 0.26
C THR A 93 0.09 4.02 -0.39
N ASP A 94 -0.30 4.34 -1.61
CA ASP A 94 0.16 5.47 -2.39
C ASP A 94 -1.03 6.08 -3.13
N VAL A 95 -0.86 7.25 -3.70
CA VAL A 95 -1.88 7.87 -4.56
C VAL A 95 -2.29 6.92 -5.70
N TRP A 96 -3.57 6.90 -6.02
CA TRP A 96 -4.08 6.01 -7.08
C TRP A 96 -3.62 6.42 -8.49
N VAL A 97 -3.32 7.68 -8.68
CA VAL A 97 -2.80 8.21 -9.95
C VAL A 97 -1.52 8.99 -9.66
N SER A 98 -0.42 8.54 -10.25
CA SER A 98 0.88 9.15 -10.06
C SER A 98 0.97 10.52 -10.75
N MET A 99 1.81 11.40 -10.20
CA MET A 99 2.07 12.70 -10.83
C MET A 99 2.61 12.50 -12.25
N GLY A 100 1.96 13.16 -13.22
CA GLY A 100 2.32 13.08 -14.64
C GLY A 100 1.54 12.03 -15.45
N GLU A 101 0.68 11.24 -14.82
CA GLU A 101 -0.29 10.42 -15.55
C GLU A 101 -1.44 11.31 -16.09
N PRO A 102 -2.02 10.96 -17.26
CA PRO A 102 -3.15 11.70 -17.82
C PRO A 102 -4.41 11.65 -16.95
N ASP A 103 -5.22 12.70 -16.97
CA ASP A 103 -6.46 12.77 -16.20
C ASP A 103 -7.48 11.66 -16.56
N GLU A 104 -7.40 11.12 -17.78
CA GLU A 104 -8.29 10.07 -18.27
C GLU A 104 -8.17 8.77 -17.46
N VAL A 105 -7.00 8.51 -16.85
CA VAL A 105 -6.79 7.28 -16.08
C VAL A 105 -7.53 7.28 -14.71
N TRP A 106 -7.94 8.45 -14.21
CA TRP A 106 -8.62 8.55 -12.92
C TRP A 106 -9.89 7.72 -12.84
N THR A 107 -10.72 7.73 -13.88
CA THR A 107 -11.99 6.97 -13.89
C THR A 107 -11.73 5.48 -13.70
N GLU A 108 -10.77 4.94 -14.45
CA GLU A 108 -10.40 3.54 -14.38
C GLU A 108 -9.79 3.19 -13.02
N ARG A 109 -8.87 4.03 -12.51
CA ARG A 109 -8.21 3.81 -11.22
C ARG A 109 -9.18 3.84 -10.06
N ILE A 110 -10.10 4.81 -10.03
CA ILE A 110 -11.14 4.89 -9.00
C ILE A 110 -12.00 3.63 -9.02
N HIS A 111 -12.46 3.21 -10.21
CA HIS A 111 -13.27 1.99 -10.35
C HIS A 111 -12.53 0.76 -9.82
N ASP A 112 -11.29 0.57 -10.28
CA ASP A 112 -10.52 -0.64 -10.01
C ASP A 112 -9.95 -0.68 -8.58
N LEU A 113 -9.60 0.47 -7.99
CA LEU A 113 -8.93 0.55 -6.70
C LEU A 113 -9.85 0.88 -5.52
N THR A 114 -11.08 1.31 -5.75
CA THR A 114 -12.04 1.54 -4.66
C THR A 114 -12.20 0.36 -3.70
N PRO A 115 -12.23 -0.91 -4.16
CA PRO A 115 -12.27 -2.06 -3.24
C PRO A 115 -11.02 -2.20 -2.35
N TYR A 116 -9.91 -1.59 -2.75
CA TYR A 116 -8.61 -1.63 -2.06
C TYR A 116 -8.30 -0.35 -1.28
N LYS A 117 -9.31 0.50 -1.04
CA LYS A 117 -9.18 1.66 -0.16
C LYS A 117 -8.85 1.22 1.26
N VAL A 118 -7.89 1.89 1.88
CA VAL A 118 -7.57 1.64 3.28
C VAL A 118 -8.63 2.30 4.17
N THR A 119 -9.37 1.48 4.87
CA THR A 119 -10.47 1.88 5.76
C THR A 119 -10.20 1.40 7.18
N LYS A 120 -11.00 1.87 8.13
CA LYS A 120 -10.95 1.37 9.51
C LYS A 120 -11.16 -0.14 9.62
N ASP A 121 -11.99 -0.73 8.76
CA ASP A 121 -12.20 -2.18 8.75
C ASP A 121 -10.95 -2.93 8.26
N VAL A 122 -10.21 -2.38 7.30
CA VAL A 122 -8.91 -2.89 6.86
C VAL A 122 -7.91 -2.85 8.03
N MET A 123 -7.80 -1.72 8.72
CA MET A 123 -6.91 -1.60 9.89
C MET A 123 -7.30 -2.54 11.02
N LYS A 124 -8.60 -2.71 11.28
CA LYS A 124 -9.12 -3.65 12.26
C LYS A 124 -8.78 -5.11 11.91
N ASN A 125 -8.85 -5.48 10.63
CA ASN A 125 -8.47 -6.80 10.15
C ASN A 125 -6.95 -7.06 10.27
N ALA A 126 -6.14 -6.01 10.07
CA ALA A 126 -4.70 -6.06 10.30
C ALA A 126 -4.37 -6.22 11.80
N GLY A 127 -5.13 -5.57 12.67
CA GLY A 127 -5.00 -5.67 14.13
C GLY A 127 -4.63 -4.35 14.81
N GLU A 128 -4.79 -4.32 16.14
CA GLU A 128 -4.59 -3.10 16.93
C GLU A 128 -3.15 -2.56 16.91
N LYS A 129 -2.17 -3.42 16.65
CA LYS A 129 -0.75 -3.05 16.60
C LYS A 129 -0.28 -2.64 15.20
N ALA A 130 -1.13 -2.80 14.20
CA ALA A 130 -0.80 -2.44 12.83
C ALA A 130 -0.61 -0.93 12.71
N ILE A 131 0.39 -0.52 11.92
CA ILE A 131 0.58 0.88 11.54
C ILE A 131 0.18 1.10 10.09
N PHE A 132 -0.30 2.30 9.80
CA PHE A 132 -0.59 2.78 8.47
C PHE A 132 0.54 3.69 7.99
N LEU A 133 1.00 3.50 6.77
CA LEU A 133 2.00 4.35 6.11
C LEU A 133 1.51 4.77 4.72
N HIS A 134 1.83 5.99 4.34
CA HIS A 134 1.48 6.56 3.04
C HIS A 134 2.70 7.18 2.35
N CYS A 135 2.84 6.96 1.04
CA CYS A 135 3.81 7.71 0.24
C CYS A 135 3.30 9.14 0.00
N LEU A 136 4.09 10.13 0.34
CA LEU A 136 3.72 11.53 0.13
C LEU A 136 4.12 12.05 -1.26
N PRO A 137 3.32 12.95 -1.88
CA PRO A 137 2.12 13.60 -1.33
C PRO A 137 0.90 12.67 -1.32
N ALA A 138 -0.02 12.87 -0.36
CA ALA A 138 -1.32 12.21 -0.29
C ALA A 138 -2.40 13.11 -0.90
N PHE A 139 -3.36 12.51 -1.60
CA PHE A 139 -4.53 13.21 -2.15
C PHE A 139 -5.84 12.62 -1.63
N HIS A 140 -5.77 11.97 -0.47
CA HIS A 140 -6.87 11.19 0.10
C HIS A 140 -8.12 12.01 0.40
N ASP A 141 -7.97 13.31 0.71
CA ASP A 141 -9.05 14.21 1.12
C ASP A 141 -9.33 15.36 0.11
N LEU A 142 -10.11 16.36 0.54
CA LEU A 142 -10.47 17.55 -0.26
C LEU A 142 -9.62 18.78 0.11
N LYS A 143 -8.59 18.66 0.95
CA LYS A 143 -7.78 19.82 1.41
C LYS A 143 -6.76 20.24 0.36
N THR A 144 -6.32 19.32 -0.51
CA THR A 144 -5.41 19.65 -1.61
C THR A 144 -6.17 20.07 -2.88
N LYS A 145 -5.53 20.84 -3.78
CA LYS A 145 -6.14 21.24 -5.05
C LYS A 145 -6.59 20.02 -5.88
N ILE A 146 -5.70 19.06 -6.08
CA ILE A 146 -6.00 17.81 -6.83
C ILE A 146 -7.06 16.99 -6.10
N GLY A 147 -6.94 16.85 -4.78
CA GLY A 147 -7.91 16.13 -3.95
C GLY A 147 -9.31 16.69 -4.10
N LYS A 148 -9.46 18.04 -4.05
CA LYS A 148 -10.74 18.71 -4.23
C LYS A 148 -11.29 18.55 -5.65
N GLU A 149 -10.48 18.81 -6.68
CA GLU A 149 -10.88 18.72 -8.09
C GLU A 149 -11.38 17.31 -8.46
N MET A 150 -10.63 16.28 -8.05
CA MET A 150 -11.01 14.88 -8.29
C MET A 150 -12.19 14.46 -7.41
N GLY A 151 -12.25 14.94 -6.16
CA GLY A 151 -13.38 14.69 -5.27
C GLY A 151 -14.70 15.23 -5.82
N GLU A 152 -14.72 16.47 -6.32
CA GLU A 152 -15.89 17.08 -6.96
C GLU A 152 -16.27 16.35 -8.26
N ARG A 153 -15.29 16.01 -9.10
CA ARG A 153 -15.52 15.31 -10.37
C ARG A 153 -16.13 13.92 -10.22
N PHE A 154 -15.69 13.18 -9.21
CA PHE A 154 -16.09 11.79 -8.99
C PHE A 154 -17.03 11.59 -7.79
N ASN A 155 -17.46 12.68 -7.14
CA ASN A 155 -18.30 12.68 -5.94
C ASN A 155 -17.72 11.80 -4.82
N LEU A 156 -16.42 11.98 -4.54
CA LEU A 156 -15.67 11.25 -3.51
C LEU A 156 -15.20 12.22 -2.43
N THR A 157 -15.35 11.82 -1.17
CA THR A 157 -14.82 12.55 -0.01
C THR A 157 -13.38 12.13 0.31
N ASP A 158 -13.08 10.86 0.04
CA ASP A 158 -11.78 10.25 0.26
C ASP A 158 -11.44 9.26 -0.88
N LYS A 159 -10.18 8.94 -1.07
CA LYS A 159 -9.68 8.11 -2.19
C LYS A 159 -8.93 6.88 -1.69
N GLU A 160 -7.61 6.88 -1.71
CA GLU A 160 -6.75 5.75 -1.36
C GLU A 160 -6.84 5.32 0.11
N VAL A 161 -7.20 6.25 0.99
CA VAL A 161 -7.40 6.03 2.41
C VAL A 161 -8.48 6.95 2.95
N THR A 162 -9.22 6.52 3.96
CA THR A 162 -10.19 7.38 4.66
C THR A 162 -9.48 8.36 5.59
N ASP A 163 -10.02 9.58 5.73
CA ASP A 163 -9.49 10.61 6.64
C ASP A 163 -9.39 10.09 8.09
N GLU A 164 -10.35 9.25 8.50
CA GLU A 164 -10.36 8.61 9.82
C GLU A 164 -9.13 7.73 10.08
N VAL A 165 -8.62 7.03 9.07
CA VAL A 165 -7.39 6.22 9.18
C VAL A 165 -6.17 7.12 9.11
N PHE A 166 -6.15 8.06 8.17
CA PHE A 166 -5.02 8.95 7.94
C PHE A 166 -4.68 9.82 9.16
N GLU A 167 -5.69 10.26 9.91
CA GLU A 167 -5.56 11.07 11.13
C GLU A 167 -5.60 10.22 12.43
N SER A 168 -5.49 8.90 12.32
CA SER A 168 -5.52 8.00 13.49
C SER A 168 -4.17 7.89 14.19
N GLU A 169 -4.18 7.35 15.42
CA GLU A 169 -2.96 7.02 16.17
C GLU A 169 -2.12 5.90 15.51
N GLN A 170 -2.69 5.17 14.56
CA GLN A 170 -1.99 4.12 13.79
C GLN A 170 -1.26 4.67 12.55
N SER A 171 -1.45 5.97 12.21
CA SER A 171 -0.84 6.62 11.05
C SER A 171 0.54 7.21 11.35
#